data_82b40544f2662d98f29f585163e2f01c
#
_entry.id   82b40544f2662d98f29f585163e2f01c
#
_cell.length_a   1.000
_cell.length_b   1.000
_cell.length_c   1.000
_cell.angle_alpha   90.00
_cell.angle_beta   90.00
_cell.angle_gamma   90.00
#
_symmetry.space_group_name_H-M   'P 1'
#
loop_
_entity.id
_entity.type
_entity.pdbx_description
1 polymer ?
#
loop_
_entity_poly.entity_id
_entity_poly.type
_entity_poly.pdbx_seq_one_letter_code
_entity_poly.pdbx_strand_id
1 'polypeptide(L)'
;MNKLQINKLPELPFAVSEALNQLRINLSFCGSDVKTIMVTSSIQNEGKSFVTMQLWKMIAELGTSVLYIDCDFRKSVIRSKYALSTSGQMKGGAYYLAGQATLDEVIYETNIPNGYIIPVAKTVANPTILL
;
A
#
# COMPACT_ATOMS: atom_id res chain seq x y z
N MET A 1 -13.82 4.77 9.85
CA MET A 1 -12.86 4.19 8.89
C MET A 1 -13.51 3.07 8.12
N ASN A 2 -13.49 3.15 6.81
CA ASN A 2 -14.09 2.14 5.95
C ASN A 2 -13.22 0.89 5.87
N LYS A 3 -13.81 -0.21 5.45
CA LYS A 3 -13.11 -1.50 5.36
C LYS A 3 -12.86 -1.87 3.91
N LEU A 4 -11.71 -2.48 3.67
CA LEU A 4 -11.26 -2.93 2.37
C LEU A 4 -10.88 -4.41 2.45
N GLN A 5 -11.35 -5.21 1.50
CA GLN A 5 -10.99 -6.60 1.40
C GLN A 5 -9.92 -6.81 0.35
N ILE A 6 -8.85 -7.47 0.74
CA ILE A 6 -7.82 -7.94 -0.19
C ILE A 6 -8.16 -9.39 -0.51
N ASN A 7 -8.54 -9.66 -1.76
CA ASN A 7 -9.06 -10.96 -2.16
C ASN A 7 -8.00 -11.87 -2.78
N LYS A 8 -6.87 -11.32 -3.20
CA LYS A 8 -5.76 -12.07 -3.77
C LYS A 8 -4.46 -11.70 -3.09
N LEU A 9 -3.92 -12.63 -2.29
CA LEU A 9 -2.58 -12.54 -1.74
C LEU A 9 -1.88 -13.85 -2.08
N PRO A 10 -0.95 -13.85 -3.04
CA PRO A 10 -0.27 -15.07 -3.43
C PRO A 10 0.65 -15.57 -2.32
N GLU A 11 0.76 -16.89 -2.21
CA GLU A 11 1.80 -17.49 -1.39
C GLU A 11 3.15 -17.28 -2.08
N LEU A 12 4.18 -17.03 -1.26
CA LEU A 12 5.51 -16.75 -1.78
C LEU A 12 6.38 -18.01 -1.73
N PRO A 13 7.22 -18.25 -2.75
CA PRO A 13 8.30 -19.22 -2.61
C PRO A 13 9.17 -18.89 -1.40
N PHE A 14 9.70 -19.92 -0.75
CA PHE A 14 10.51 -19.75 0.45
C PHE A 14 11.67 -18.76 0.26
N ALA A 15 12.38 -18.87 -0.87
CA ALA A 15 13.52 -17.97 -1.14
C ALA A 15 13.11 -16.50 -1.24
N VAL A 16 11.95 -16.20 -1.82
CA VAL A 16 11.42 -14.85 -1.93
C VAL A 16 11.03 -14.34 -0.55
N SER A 17 10.33 -15.15 0.22
CA SER A 17 9.93 -14.83 1.59
C SER A 17 11.15 -14.54 2.46
N GLU A 18 12.21 -15.33 2.35
CA GLU A 18 13.46 -15.12 3.09
C GLU A 18 14.14 -13.81 2.69
N ALA A 19 14.18 -13.50 1.40
CA ALA A 19 14.78 -12.24 0.92
C ALA A 19 14.02 -11.02 1.44
N LEU A 20 12.70 -11.07 1.42
CA LEU A 20 11.87 -9.99 1.94
C LEU A 20 12.01 -9.85 3.46
N ASN A 21 12.10 -10.97 4.17
CA ASN A 21 12.32 -10.97 5.61
C ASN A 21 13.68 -10.33 5.96
N GLN A 22 14.70 -10.61 5.17
CA GLN A 22 16.03 -10.00 5.34
C GLN A 22 15.96 -8.49 5.10
N LEU A 23 15.23 -8.06 4.08
CA LEU A 23 15.00 -6.63 3.82
C LEU A 23 14.32 -5.97 5.02
N ARG A 24 13.29 -6.60 5.58
CA ARG A 24 12.58 -6.08 6.76
C ARG A 24 13.53 -5.94 7.95
N ILE A 25 14.36 -6.95 8.19
CA ILE A 25 15.34 -6.92 9.28
C ILE A 25 16.33 -5.77 9.08
N ASN A 26 16.83 -5.61 7.86
CA ASN A 26 17.76 -4.52 7.54
C ASN A 26 17.14 -3.14 7.76
N LEU A 27 15.86 -2.99 7.40
CA LEU A 27 15.14 -1.74 7.63
C LEU A 27 14.99 -1.45 9.13
N SER A 28 14.86 -2.47 9.98
CA SER A 28 14.75 -2.27 11.42
C SER A 28 16.01 -1.68 12.03
N PHE A 29 17.16 -1.83 11.38
CA PHE A 29 18.43 -1.25 11.82
C PHE A 29 18.61 0.21 11.40
N CYS A 30 17.70 0.78 10.61
CA CYS A 30 17.79 2.18 10.20
C CYS A 30 17.48 3.16 11.35
N GLY A 31 17.04 2.63 12.49
CA GLY A 31 16.77 3.42 13.68
C GLY A 31 15.29 3.46 14.04
N SER A 32 15.00 3.64 15.32
CA SER A 32 13.63 3.69 15.85
C SER A 32 12.85 4.94 15.41
N ASP A 33 13.54 5.96 14.91
CA ASP A 33 12.93 7.21 14.46
C ASP A 33 12.40 7.12 13.03
N VAL A 34 12.78 6.09 12.27
CA VAL A 34 12.29 5.90 10.90
C VAL A 34 10.86 5.38 10.96
N LYS A 35 9.92 6.21 10.52
CA LYS A 35 8.49 5.90 10.52
C LYS A 35 7.88 5.89 9.13
N THR A 36 8.58 6.44 8.16
CA THR A 36 8.11 6.55 6.77
C THR A 36 9.15 5.97 5.84
N ILE A 37 8.70 5.07 4.97
CA ILE A 37 9.54 4.41 3.98
C ILE A 37 8.95 4.69 2.61
N MET A 38 9.76 5.23 1.70
CA MET A 38 9.37 5.42 0.31
C MET A 38 9.98 4.33 -0.55
N VAL A 39 9.15 3.61 -1.30
CA VAL A 39 9.60 2.61 -2.26
C VAL A 39 9.48 3.20 -3.65
N THR A 40 10.57 3.23 -4.37
CA THR A 40 10.63 3.79 -5.72
C THR A 40 11.48 2.91 -6.63
N SER A 41 11.27 3.04 -7.94
CA SER A 41 12.11 2.37 -8.93
C SER A 41 12.37 3.34 -10.09
N SER A 42 13.50 3.13 -10.77
CA SER A 42 13.88 3.97 -11.91
C SER A 42 13.17 3.58 -13.20
N ILE A 43 12.64 2.36 -13.26
CA ILE A 43 11.96 1.81 -14.44
C ILE A 43 10.61 1.25 -14.00
N GLN A 44 9.58 1.44 -14.83
CA GLN A 44 8.25 0.87 -14.57
C GLN A 44 8.28 -0.67 -14.61
N ASN A 45 7.41 -1.28 -13.83
CA ASN A 45 7.24 -2.74 -13.78
C ASN A 45 8.44 -3.51 -13.22
N GLU A 46 9.22 -2.90 -12.33
CA GLU A 46 10.33 -3.56 -11.63
C GLU A 46 9.92 -4.31 -10.36
N GLY A 47 8.62 -4.53 -10.16
CA GLY A 47 8.15 -5.23 -8.97
C GLY A 47 8.01 -4.33 -7.73
N LYS A 48 8.01 -3.02 -7.90
CA LYS A 48 7.87 -2.06 -6.80
C LYS A 48 6.61 -2.31 -5.97
N SER A 49 5.46 -2.49 -6.63
CA SER A 49 4.19 -2.75 -5.96
C SER A 49 4.20 -4.08 -5.22
N PHE A 50 4.84 -5.08 -5.80
CA PHE A 50 4.98 -6.40 -5.17
C PHE A 50 5.79 -6.30 -3.89
N VAL A 51 6.98 -5.69 -3.95
CA VAL A 51 7.85 -5.53 -2.78
C VAL A 51 7.16 -4.73 -1.69
N THR A 52 6.52 -3.63 -2.07
CA THR A 52 5.81 -2.77 -1.12
C THR A 52 4.69 -3.51 -0.42
N MET A 53 3.87 -4.24 -1.18
CA MET A 53 2.73 -4.98 -0.62
C MET A 53 3.20 -6.08 0.33
N GLN A 54 4.24 -6.82 -0.03
CA GLN A 54 4.73 -7.90 0.81
C GLN A 54 5.41 -7.39 2.07
N LEU A 55 6.17 -6.31 1.96
CA LEU A 55 6.80 -5.67 3.12
C LEU A 55 5.74 -5.13 4.09
N TRP A 56 4.71 -4.46 3.56
CA TRP A 56 3.58 -3.97 4.33
C TRP A 56 2.89 -5.11 5.09
N LYS A 57 2.62 -6.21 4.40
CA LYS A 57 2.00 -7.40 5.01
C LYS A 57 2.86 -7.97 6.12
N MET A 58 4.16 -8.12 5.90
CA MET A 58 5.08 -8.63 6.92
C MET A 58 5.11 -7.77 8.18
N ILE A 59 5.16 -6.45 8.01
CA ILE A 59 5.18 -5.52 9.14
C ILE A 59 3.86 -5.61 9.93
N ALA A 60 2.74 -5.68 9.24
CA ALA A 60 1.43 -5.81 9.86
C ALA A 60 1.31 -7.12 10.65
N GLU A 61 1.80 -8.21 10.09
CA GLU A 61 1.76 -9.53 10.74
C GLU A 61 2.62 -9.60 11.99
N LEU A 62 3.61 -8.73 12.12
CA LEU A 62 4.41 -8.61 13.34
C LEU A 62 3.74 -7.79 14.44
N GLY A 63 2.55 -7.29 14.20
CA GLY A 63 1.77 -6.55 15.19
C GLY A 63 1.96 -5.04 15.15
N THR A 64 2.67 -4.51 14.16
CA THR A 64 2.86 -3.07 14.00
C THR A 64 1.81 -2.52 13.04
N SER A 65 1.09 -1.48 13.48
CA SER A 65 0.16 -0.78 12.60
C SER A 65 0.92 -0.10 11.47
N VAL A 66 0.57 -0.40 10.24
CA VAL A 66 1.28 0.09 9.06
C VAL A 66 0.28 0.54 8.00
N LEU A 67 0.57 1.68 7.41
CA LEU A 67 -0.25 2.27 6.35
C LEU A 67 0.50 2.22 5.02
N TYR A 68 -0.11 1.60 4.04
CA TYR A 68 0.38 1.62 2.66
C TYR A 68 -0.33 2.77 1.95
N ILE A 69 0.44 3.75 1.48
CA ILE A 69 -0.08 4.86 0.69
C ILE A 69 0.31 4.61 -0.76
N ASP A 70 -0.66 4.35 -1.61
CA ASP A 70 -0.42 4.19 -3.03
C ASP A 70 -0.41 5.57 -3.68
N CYS A 71 0.75 5.99 -4.14
CA CYS A 71 0.95 7.28 -4.80
C CYS A 71 1.06 7.17 -6.32
N ASP A 72 0.87 5.98 -6.87
CA ASP A 72 0.90 5.77 -8.32
C ASP A 72 -0.46 6.10 -8.94
N PHE A 73 -0.82 7.38 -8.90
CA PHE A 73 -2.12 7.86 -9.35
C PHE A 73 -2.38 7.63 -10.83
N ARG A 74 -1.32 7.48 -11.62
CA ARG A 74 -1.43 7.34 -13.08
C ARG A 74 -1.59 5.89 -13.50
N LYS A 75 -0.89 4.96 -12.86
CA LYS A 75 -0.79 3.56 -13.27
C LYS A 75 -0.83 2.59 -12.11
N SER A 76 -1.63 2.85 -11.10
CA SER A 76 -1.75 1.93 -9.98
C SER A 76 -2.27 0.58 -10.47
N VAL A 77 -1.64 -0.49 -9.97
CA VAL A 77 -1.99 -1.86 -10.29
C VAL A 77 -2.53 -2.65 -9.10
N ILE A 78 -2.43 -2.10 -7.87
CA ILE A 78 -2.75 -2.90 -6.68
C ILE A 78 -4.23 -3.26 -6.59
N ARG A 79 -5.12 -2.38 -7.04
CA ARG A 79 -6.56 -2.63 -6.98
C ARG A 79 -6.96 -3.86 -7.77
N SER A 80 -6.45 -4.00 -8.99
CA SER A 80 -6.75 -5.15 -9.84
C SER A 80 -5.89 -6.36 -9.48
N LYS A 81 -4.59 -6.16 -9.24
CA LYS A 81 -3.66 -7.25 -8.98
C LYS A 81 -4.01 -8.03 -7.71
N TYR A 82 -4.41 -7.33 -6.66
CA TYR A 82 -4.77 -7.93 -5.38
C TYR A 82 -6.28 -8.01 -5.16
N ALA A 83 -7.06 -7.69 -6.18
CA ALA A 83 -8.52 -7.72 -6.17
C ALA A 83 -9.09 -7.02 -4.94
N LEU A 84 -8.76 -5.75 -4.78
CA LEU A 84 -9.26 -4.94 -3.67
C LEU A 84 -10.74 -4.64 -3.86
N SER A 85 -11.52 -4.82 -2.81
CA SER A 85 -12.95 -4.53 -2.84
C SER A 85 -13.40 -3.88 -1.53
N THR A 86 -14.46 -3.07 -1.63
CA THR A 86 -15.09 -2.46 -0.46
C THR A 86 -16.59 -2.33 -0.72
N SER A 87 -17.37 -2.18 0.33
CA SER A 87 -18.80 -1.86 0.19
C SER A 87 -18.95 -0.39 -0.22
N GLY A 88 -19.75 -0.12 -1.24
CA GLY A 88 -19.95 1.21 -1.75
C GLY A 88 -18.81 1.68 -2.65
N GLN A 89 -18.66 3.00 -2.78
CA GLN A 89 -17.66 3.60 -3.64
C GLN A 89 -16.31 3.68 -2.95
N MET A 90 -15.27 3.15 -3.61
CA MET A 90 -13.91 3.28 -3.12
C MET A 90 -13.41 4.72 -3.37
N LYS A 91 -12.93 5.37 -2.31
CA LYS A 91 -12.33 6.70 -2.38
C LYS A 91 -10.83 6.60 -2.17
N GLY A 92 -10.07 7.04 -3.15
CA GLY A 92 -8.61 7.03 -3.09
C GLY A 92 -8.02 8.32 -2.57
N GLY A 93 -6.68 8.35 -2.45
CA GLY A 93 -5.95 9.50 -1.98
C GLY A 93 -6.15 10.76 -2.81
N ALA A 94 -6.46 10.63 -4.10
CA ALA A 94 -6.74 11.78 -4.97
C ALA A 94 -7.97 12.57 -4.50
N TYR A 95 -8.98 11.92 -3.95
CA TYR A 95 -10.15 12.62 -3.38
C TYR A 95 -9.76 13.49 -2.20
N TYR A 96 -8.88 12.99 -1.35
CA TYR A 96 -8.38 13.74 -0.22
C TYR A 96 -7.57 14.97 -0.68
N LEU A 97 -6.66 14.77 -1.63
CA LEU A 97 -5.82 15.85 -2.15
C LEU A 97 -6.64 16.91 -2.88
N ALA A 98 -7.75 16.53 -3.49
CA ALA A 98 -8.66 17.47 -4.17
C ALA A 98 -9.65 18.15 -3.21
N GLY A 99 -9.60 17.86 -1.92
CA GLY A 99 -10.50 18.41 -0.93
C GLY A 99 -11.91 17.83 -0.97
N GLN A 100 -12.10 16.68 -1.60
CA GLN A 100 -13.41 16.05 -1.78
C GLN A 100 -13.67 14.92 -0.79
N ALA A 101 -12.72 14.61 0.07
CA ALA A 101 -12.87 13.61 1.12
C ALA A 101 -11.98 13.95 2.29
N THR A 102 -12.36 13.47 3.48
CA THR A 102 -11.52 13.57 4.68
C THR A 102 -10.46 12.46 4.65
N LEU A 103 -9.44 12.61 5.46
CA LEU A 103 -8.41 11.57 5.58
C LEU A 103 -9.01 10.25 6.05
N ASP A 104 -9.92 10.28 7.01
CA ASP A 104 -10.60 9.07 7.50
C ASP A 104 -11.37 8.34 6.40
N GLU A 105 -11.92 9.07 5.44
CA GLU A 105 -12.68 8.47 4.34
C GLU A 105 -11.81 7.75 3.32
N VAL A 106 -10.52 8.07 3.24
CA VAL A 106 -9.61 7.47 2.25
C VAL A 106 -8.66 6.43 2.87
N ILE A 107 -8.58 6.36 4.19
CA ILE A 107 -7.83 5.30 4.88
C ILE A 107 -8.77 4.11 5.10
N TYR A 108 -8.36 2.95 4.60
CA TYR A 108 -9.15 1.72 4.73
C TYR A 108 -8.46 0.75 5.67
N GLU A 109 -9.23 0.20 6.61
CA GLU A 109 -8.83 -0.96 7.40
C GLU A 109 -8.98 -2.20 6.52
N THR A 110 -7.95 -3.04 6.47
CA THR A 110 -7.96 -4.22 5.60
C THR A 110 -8.25 -5.49 6.40
N ASN A 111 -8.43 -6.59 5.67
CA ASN A 111 -8.54 -7.93 6.28
C ASN A 111 -7.20 -8.47 6.81
N ILE A 112 -6.09 -7.74 6.58
CA ILE A 112 -4.82 -8.04 7.25
C ILE A 112 -4.79 -7.25 8.55
N PRO A 113 -4.78 -7.90 9.73
CA PRO A 113 -4.74 -7.19 11.00
C PRO A 113 -3.54 -6.23 11.07
N ASN A 114 -3.77 -5.01 11.57
CA ASN A 114 -2.80 -3.91 11.62
C ASN A 114 -2.43 -3.30 10.28
N GLY A 115 -2.99 -3.79 9.19
CA GLY A 115 -2.70 -3.29 7.85
C GLY A 115 -3.77 -2.33 7.35
N TYR A 116 -3.35 -1.12 6.96
CA TYR A 116 -4.22 -0.06 6.44
C TYR A 116 -3.71 0.37 5.07
N ILE A 117 -4.62 0.82 4.22
CA ILE A 117 -4.28 1.24 2.86
C ILE A 117 -5.01 2.53 2.50
N ILE A 118 -4.30 3.47 1.87
CA ILE A 118 -4.91 4.54 1.09
C ILE A 118 -4.75 4.14 -0.39
N PRO A 119 -5.82 3.69 -1.06
CA PRO A 119 -5.72 3.18 -2.42
C PRO A 119 -5.77 4.29 -3.48
N VAL A 120 -5.52 3.91 -4.72
CA VAL A 120 -5.89 4.69 -5.89
C VAL A 120 -7.17 4.06 -6.44
N ALA A 121 -8.29 4.73 -6.23
CA ALA A 121 -9.59 4.24 -6.67
C ALA A 121 -9.83 4.53 -8.15
N LYS A 122 -9.29 5.65 -8.63
CA LYS A 122 -9.40 6.07 -10.02
C LYS A 122 -8.09 6.73 -10.44
N THR A 123 -7.54 6.30 -11.55
CA THR A 123 -6.29 6.88 -12.06
C THR A 123 -6.48 8.33 -12.49
N VAL A 124 -5.44 9.13 -12.31
CA VAL A 124 -5.42 10.56 -12.61
C VAL A 124 -4.43 10.81 -13.74
N ALA A 125 -4.86 11.52 -14.78
CA ALA A 125 -4.03 11.81 -15.96
C ALA A 125 -2.84 12.72 -15.62
N ASN A 126 -3.02 13.65 -14.70
CA ASN A 126 -1.99 14.62 -14.32
C ASN A 126 -1.90 14.75 -12.79
N PRO A 127 -1.29 13.77 -12.12
CA PRO A 127 -1.25 13.73 -10.66
C PRO A 127 -0.43 14.85 -10.02
N THR A 128 0.48 15.46 -10.76
CA THR A 128 1.32 16.53 -10.22
C THR A 128 0.52 17.77 -9.83
N ILE A 129 -0.68 17.96 -10.38
CA ILE A 129 -1.58 19.05 -9.98
C ILE A 129 -2.09 18.85 -8.54
N LEU A 130 -2.23 17.60 -8.09
CA LEU A 130 -2.74 17.27 -6.77
C LEU A 130 -1.64 17.24 -5.70
N LEU A 131 -0.45 16.94 -6.11
CA LEU A 131 0.68 16.83 -5.23
C LEU A 131 1.44 18.15 -5.16
#